data_9488897d3eb876caaaad3a87dc311731
#
_entry.id   9488897d3eb876caaaad3a87dc311731
#
_cell.length_a   1.000
_cell.length_b   1.000
_cell.length_c   1.000
_cell.angle_alpha   90.00
_cell.angle_beta   90.00
_cell.angle_gamma   90.00
#
_symmetry.space_group_name_H-M   'P 1'
#
loop_
_entity.id
_entity.type
_entity.pdbx_description
1 polymer ?
#
loop_
_entity_poly.entity_id
_entity_poly.type
_entity_poly.pdbx_seq_one_letter_code
_entity_poly.pdbx_strand_id
1 'polypeptide(L)'
;MANRSRVLVTGGAGFIGRRVVRALLTEGHEVTVADLRAFPDPEVRTLVGDLCDPDVATRAVEPGTDVIIHLAAVTSVLASVQDPVATHLLNVDATARLLELCRENEVGTFLLASTNAVVGGGSAPDEVITERTVLRPLTPYGATKAAGEMLLGSYANCYGITGAALRFSNVYGPGMTEKDSFIPRLMRAARDGEGVQVRGDGSMLRDVVHVDDVVQGISAAWRGQHNGPLILGSGQSVTVNEMVTTARKVTGAPIPAENVPVGCGEMPAVVLDISAAKALGYRPAFDLETGMATVWPDFAPEGATP
;
A
#
# COMPACT_ATOMS: atom_id res chain seq x y z
N MET A 1 28.61 3.74 7.77
CA MET A 1 27.50 3.40 8.68
C MET A 1 26.31 4.26 8.26
N ALA A 2 25.15 3.67 7.98
CA ALA A 2 23.96 4.47 7.70
C ALA A 2 23.67 5.34 8.93
N ASN A 3 23.32 6.61 8.73
CA ASN A 3 23.00 7.52 9.83
C ASN A 3 21.70 7.02 10.49
N ARG A 4 21.72 6.81 11.80
CA ARG A 4 20.53 6.38 12.57
C ARG A 4 19.53 7.52 12.56
N SER A 5 18.31 7.28 12.03
CA SER A 5 17.23 8.26 11.98
C SER A 5 16.10 7.88 12.93
N ARG A 6 15.35 8.87 13.39
CA ARG A 6 14.11 8.72 14.16
C ARG A 6 12.92 8.74 13.20
N VAL A 7 12.23 7.61 13.07
CA VAL A 7 11.19 7.41 12.07
C VAL A 7 9.84 7.18 12.76
N LEU A 8 8.85 7.99 12.42
CA LEU A 8 7.46 7.73 12.76
C LEU A 8 6.81 6.91 11.65
N VAL A 9 6.24 5.75 11.99
CA VAL A 9 5.44 4.95 11.07
C VAL A 9 3.99 4.94 11.55
N THR A 10 3.11 5.65 10.86
CA THR A 10 1.68 5.56 11.15
C THR A 10 1.07 4.37 10.42
N GLY A 11 0.10 3.70 11.04
CA GLY A 11 -0.40 2.43 10.50
C GLY A 11 0.63 1.29 10.58
N GLY A 12 1.61 1.42 11.49
CA GLY A 12 2.74 0.50 11.62
C GLY A 12 2.34 -0.91 12.08
N ALA A 13 1.22 -1.08 12.78
CA ALA A 13 0.69 -2.39 13.16
C ALA A 13 -0.15 -3.05 12.04
N GLY A 14 -0.34 -2.37 10.90
CA GLY A 14 -1.04 -2.88 9.72
C GLY A 14 -0.19 -3.84 8.88
N PHE A 15 -0.77 -4.33 7.77
CA PHE A 15 -0.14 -5.31 6.87
C PHE A 15 1.22 -4.84 6.31
N ILE A 16 1.25 -3.69 5.62
CA ILE A 16 2.50 -3.12 5.09
C ILE A 16 3.38 -2.59 6.24
N GLY A 17 2.75 -1.92 7.22
CA GLY A 17 3.45 -1.26 8.32
C GLY A 17 4.36 -2.18 9.12
N ARG A 18 3.90 -3.40 9.43
CA ARG A 18 4.72 -4.39 10.16
C ARG A 18 6.01 -4.75 9.41
N ARG A 19 5.96 -4.83 8.10
CA ARG A 19 7.14 -5.12 7.27
C ARG A 19 8.08 -3.91 7.24
N VAL A 20 7.55 -2.71 7.06
CA VAL A 20 8.32 -1.46 7.09
C VAL A 20 9.02 -1.29 8.44
N VAL A 21 8.30 -1.42 9.55
CA VAL A 21 8.86 -1.29 10.91
C VAL A 21 10.00 -2.27 11.13
N ARG A 22 9.81 -3.55 10.78
CA ARG A 22 10.86 -4.57 10.94
C ARG A 22 12.11 -4.27 10.09
N ALA A 23 11.92 -3.83 8.85
CA ALA A 23 13.03 -3.45 7.97
C ALA A 23 13.83 -2.28 8.57
N LEU A 24 13.15 -1.22 9.03
CA LEU A 24 13.77 -0.06 9.66
C LEU A 24 14.56 -0.42 10.91
N LEU A 25 14.00 -1.28 11.78
CA LEU A 25 14.69 -1.76 12.98
C LEU A 25 15.93 -2.57 12.63
N THR A 26 15.85 -3.43 11.61
CA THR A 26 17.00 -4.21 11.12
C THR A 26 18.10 -3.30 10.55
N GLU A 27 17.74 -2.18 9.95
CA GLU A 27 18.67 -1.14 9.46
C GLU A 27 19.25 -0.26 10.58
N GLY A 28 18.77 -0.43 11.83
CA GLY A 28 19.27 0.26 13.02
C GLY A 28 18.64 1.64 13.27
N HIS A 29 17.51 1.94 12.63
CA HIS A 29 16.75 3.16 12.88
C HIS A 29 15.98 3.09 14.21
N GLU A 30 15.65 4.25 14.78
CA GLU A 30 14.75 4.38 15.93
C GLU A 30 13.32 4.55 15.40
N VAL A 31 12.42 3.62 15.75
CA VAL A 31 11.07 3.59 15.18
C VAL A 31 10.03 3.82 16.25
N THR A 32 9.16 4.79 16.03
CA THR A 32 7.91 4.96 16.77
C THR A 32 6.74 4.60 15.85
N VAL A 33 5.81 3.81 16.36
CA VAL A 33 4.56 3.44 15.66
C VAL A 33 3.41 4.26 16.20
N ALA A 34 2.53 4.79 15.35
CA ALA A 34 1.21 5.31 15.70
C ALA A 34 0.13 4.49 14.99
N ASP A 35 -0.73 3.81 15.76
CA ASP A 35 -1.75 2.91 15.20
C ASP A 35 -2.92 2.77 16.19
N LEU A 36 -4.08 2.31 15.72
CA LEU A 36 -5.21 1.94 16.57
C LEU A 36 -4.92 0.72 17.46
N ARG A 37 -3.89 -0.07 17.14
CA ARG A 37 -3.46 -1.28 17.84
C ARG A 37 -1.99 -1.19 18.19
N ALA A 38 -1.61 -1.79 19.32
CA ALA A 38 -0.21 -1.95 19.66
C ALA A 38 0.54 -2.78 18.59
N PHE A 39 1.80 -2.43 18.36
CA PHE A 39 2.67 -3.26 17.55
C PHE A 39 2.89 -4.61 18.25
N PRO A 40 2.97 -5.74 17.51
CA PRO A 40 3.07 -7.07 18.12
C PRO A 40 4.32 -7.28 19.00
N ASP A 41 5.41 -6.60 18.70
CA ASP A 41 6.62 -6.60 19.51
C ASP A 41 6.54 -5.49 20.57
N PRO A 42 6.51 -5.81 21.89
CA PRO A 42 6.36 -4.82 22.94
C PRO A 42 7.59 -3.91 23.10
N GLU A 43 8.75 -4.28 22.55
CA GLU A 43 9.94 -3.42 22.55
C GLU A 43 9.82 -2.26 21.55
N VAL A 44 8.91 -2.36 20.58
CA VAL A 44 8.63 -1.27 19.64
C VAL A 44 7.71 -0.23 20.26
N ARG A 45 8.22 0.96 20.43
CA ARG A 45 7.44 2.07 20.96
C ARG A 45 6.20 2.30 20.12
N THR A 46 5.01 2.12 20.71
CA THR A 46 3.73 2.32 20.04
C THR A 46 2.88 3.35 20.77
N LEU A 47 2.48 4.39 20.08
CA LEU A 47 1.40 5.28 20.48
C LEU A 47 0.08 4.69 19.95
N VAL A 48 -0.69 4.09 20.85
CA VAL A 48 -2.02 3.56 20.49
C VAL A 48 -3.04 4.68 20.56
N GLY A 49 -3.75 4.92 19.46
CA GLY A 49 -4.79 5.95 19.36
C GLY A 49 -5.24 6.21 17.93
N ASP A 50 -6.31 6.98 17.80
CA ASP A 50 -6.86 7.40 16.51
C ASP A 50 -6.19 8.70 16.03
N LEU A 51 -5.60 8.70 14.86
CA LEU A 51 -4.99 9.89 14.25
C LEU A 51 -6.00 10.98 13.85
N CYS A 52 -7.29 10.66 13.84
CA CYS A 52 -8.35 11.68 13.74
C CYS A 52 -8.42 12.56 14.99
N ASP A 53 -7.94 12.05 16.14
CA ASP A 53 -7.79 12.84 17.37
C ASP A 53 -6.55 13.74 17.26
N PRO A 54 -6.70 15.07 17.36
CA PRO A 54 -5.60 16.02 17.31
C PRO A 54 -4.50 15.77 18.35
N ASP A 55 -4.87 15.36 19.56
CA ASP A 55 -3.93 15.12 20.66
C ASP A 55 -3.07 13.88 20.38
N VAL A 56 -3.65 12.84 19.76
CA VAL A 56 -2.91 11.65 19.34
C VAL A 56 -1.92 12.01 18.21
N ALA A 57 -2.35 12.75 17.20
CA ALA A 57 -1.48 13.18 16.11
C ALA A 57 -0.31 14.04 16.63
N THR A 58 -0.58 15.01 17.52
CA THR A 58 0.44 15.88 18.13
C THR A 58 1.46 15.07 18.93
N ARG A 59 1.01 14.09 19.70
CA ARG A 59 1.91 13.21 20.47
C ARG A 59 2.70 12.23 19.61
N ALA A 60 2.22 11.93 18.40
CA ALA A 60 2.90 11.02 17.48
C ALA A 60 4.13 11.69 16.84
N VAL A 61 4.05 12.98 16.50
CA VAL A 61 5.16 13.72 15.87
C VAL A 61 6.00 14.40 16.95
N GLU A 62 7.01 13.71 17.43
CA GLU A 62 7.90 14.22 18.48
C GLU A 62 9.01 15.14 17.90
N PRO A 63 9.47 16.11 18.69
CA PRO A 63 10.66 16.89 18.32
C PRO A 63 11.86 15.99 18.01
N GLY A 64 12.54 16.26 16.89
CA GLY A 64 13.65 15.46 16.39
C GLY A 64 13.25 14.20 15.62
N THR A 65 11.98 14.04 15.24
CA THR A 65 11.58 13.09 14.21
C THR A 65 12.18 13.51 12.87
N ASP A 66 12.94 12.62 12.21
CA ASP A 66 13.57 12.91 10.91
C ASP A 66 12.64 12.60 9.73
N VAL A 67 11.83 11.53 9.87
CA VAL A 67 11.02 10.98 8.79
C VAL A 67 9.66 10.54 9.29
N ILE A 68 8.62 10.84 8.52
CA ILE A 68 7.28 10.28 8.71
C ILE A 68 6.96 9.36 7.52
N ILE A 69 6.65 8.09 7.79
CA ILE A 69 6.11 7.13 6.83
C ILE A 69 4.61 6.95 7.16
N HIS A 70 3.76 7.60 6.38
CA HIS A 70 2.33 7.65 6.64
C HIS A 70 1.58 6.55 5.87
N LEU A 71 1.31 5.42 6.56
CA LEU A 71 0.58 4.26 6.02
C LEU A 71 -0.85 4.13 6.58
N ALA A 72 -1.17 4.86 7.65
CA ALA A 72 -2.52 4.83 8.25
C ALA A 72 -3.55 5.38 7.26
N ALA A 73 -4.58 4.60 6.94
CA ALA A 73 -5.65 5.00 6.05
C ALA A 73 -6.83 4.02 6.09
N VAL A 74 -8.02 4.47 5.75
CA VAL A 74 -9.08 3.61 5.23
C VAL A 74 -8.68 3.21 3.82
N THR A 75 -8.37 1.93 3.59
CA THR A 75 -7.85 1.41 2.30
C THR A 75 -8.88 0.61 1.51
N SER A 76 -10.01 0.26 2.10
CA SER A 76 -11.09 -0.46 1.43
C SER A 76 -11.89 0.47 0.54
N VAL A 77 -11.93 0.19 -0.76
CA VAL A 77 -12.79 0.91 -1.72
C VAL A 77 -14.25 0.78 -1.30
N LEU A 78 -14.69 -0.42 -0.93
CA LEU A 78 -16.09 -0.66 -0.51
C LEU A 78 -16.43 0.14 0.75
N ALA A 79 -15.60 0.10 1.77
CA ALA A 79 -15.80 0.88 2.99
C ALA A 79 -15.87 2.40 2.69
N SER A 80 -15.05 2.90 1.76
CA SER A 80 -15.07 4.31 1.36
C SER A 80 -16.37 4.74 0.67
N VAL A 81 -17.02 3.82 -0.03
CA VAL A 81 -18.34 4.07 -0.64
C VAL A 81 -19.44 4.03 0.42
N GLN A 82 -19.32 3.16 1.41
CA GLN A 82 -20.29 3.06 2.52
C GLN A 82 -20.19 4.25 3.49
N ASP A 83 -18.97 4.67 3.82
CA ASP A 83 -18.71 5.81 4.71
C ASP A 83 -17.62 6.73 4.13
N PRO A 84 -17.98 7.62 3.19
CA PRO A 84 -17.04 8.55 2.59
C PRO A 84 -16.55 9.61 3.57
N VAL A 85 -17.34 9.97 4.59
CA VAL A 85 -16.98 11.00 5.58
C VAL A 85 -15.87 10.48 6.49
N ALA A 86 -16.03 9.31 7.10
CA ALA A 86 -14.97 8.71 7.91
C ALA A 86 -13.70 8.47 7.09
N THR A 87 -13.84 8.08 5.81
CA THR A 87 -12.70 7.94 4.89
C THR A 87 -11.99 9.27 4.68
N HIS A 88 -12.72 10.39 4.53
CA HIS A 88 -12.14 11.73 4.40
C HIS A 88 -11.40 12.16 5.66
N LEU A 89 -12.01 12.03 6.82
CA LEU A 89 -11.42 12.44 8.10
C LEU A 89 -10.06 11.78 8.35
N LEU A 90 -9.94 10.47 8.10
CA LEU A 90 -8.67 9.78 8.30
C LEU A 90 -7.68 10.02 7.13
N ASN A 91 -8.14 9.94 5.88
CA ASN A 91 -7.22 9.96 4.75
C ASN A 91 -6.80 11.38 4.33
N VAL A 92 -7.60 12.41 4.65
CA VAL A 92 -7.32 13.79 4.26
C VAL A 92 -6.99 14.66 5.47
N ASP A 93 -7.90 14.77 6.44
CA ASP A 93 -7.72 15.69 7.56
C ASP A 93 -6.56 15.26 8.48
N ALA A 94 -6.45 13.96 8.79
CA ALA A 94 -5.32 13.46 9.56
C ALA A 94 -3.99 13.62 8.78
N THR A 95 -3.99 13.41 7.44
CA THR A 95 -2.81 13.67 6.60
C THR A 95 -2.42 15.15 6.63
N ALA A 96 -3.38 16.07 6.47
CA ALA A 96 -3.14 17.51 6.52
C ALA A 96 -2.55 17.93 7.87
N ARG A 97 -3.08 17.39 8.97
CA ARG A 97 -2.55 17.64 10.32
C ARG A 97 -1.14 17.13 10.50
N LEU A 98 -0.84 15.92 10.03
CA LEU A 98 0.51 15.37 10.11
C LEU A 98 1.51 16.19 9.28
N LEU A 99 1.10 16.73 8.12
CA LEU A 99 1.93 17.63 7.32
C LEU A 99 2.21 18.95 8.04
N GLU A 100 1.21 19.51 8.74
CA GLU A 100 1.40 20.72 9.54
C GLU A 100 2.34 20.46 10.73
N LEU A 101 2.15 19.35 11.45
CA LEU A 101 3.07 18.93 12.52
C LEU A 101 4.49 18.66 11.98
N CYS A 102 4.60 18.12 10.76
CA CYS A 102 5.88 17.94 10.06
C CYS A 102 6.59 19.29 9.86
N ARG A 103 5.86 20.32 9.41
CA ARG A 103 6.37 21.68 9.24
C ARG A 103 6.77 22.32 10.57
N GLU A 104 5.92 22.22 11.60
CA GLU A 104 6.14 22.83 12.92
C GLU A 104 7.33 22.19 13.66
N ASN A 105 7.55 20.89 13.50
CA ASN A 105 8.65 20.14 14.14
C ASN A 105 9.88 19.97 13.24
N GLU A 106 9.94 20.67 12.10
CA GLU A 106 11.06 20.66 11.15
C GLU A 106 11.41 19.24 10.65
N VAL A 107 10.40 18.36 10.49
CA VAL A 107 10.60 17.00 9.94
C VAL A 107 10.99 17.10 8.46
N GLY A 108 12.14 16.57 8.11
CA GLY A 108 12.73 16.75 6.78
C GLY A 108 12.06 15.92 5.67
N THR A 109 11.44 14.79 6.02
CA THR A 109 10.91 13.84 5.01
C THR A 109 9.51 13.33 5.38
N PHE A 110 8.60 13.33 4.41
CA PHE A 110 7.26 12.75 4.53
C PHE A 110 6.96 11.80 3.37
N LEU A 111 6.80 10.51 3.67
CA LEU A 111 6.45 9.48 2.68
C LEU A 111 4.98 9.11 2.86
N LEU A 112 4.15 9.42 1.87
CA LEU A 112 2.71 9.16 1.89
C LEU A 112 2.40 7.87 1.12
N ALA A 113 1.77 6.90 1.76
CA ALA A 113 1.17 5.77 1.04
C ALA A 113 -0.02 6.26 0.20
N SER A 114 0.17 6.24 -1.11
CA SER A 114 -0.84 6.51 -2.12
C SER A 114 -1.18 5.22 -2.89
N THR A 115 -1.85 5.33 -4.00
CA THR A 115 -2.39 4.20 -4.77
C THR A 115 -2.51 4.56 -6.24
N ASN A 116 -2.44 3.58 -7.14
CA ASN A 116 -2.80 3.76 -8.54
C ASN A 116 -4.30 4.12 -8.75
N ALA A 117 -5.16 3.91 -7.74
CA ALA A 117 -6.57 4.31 -7.82
C ALA A 117 -6.78 5.84 -7.95
N VAL A 118 -5.76 6.66 -7.70
CA VAL A 118 -5.81 8.13 -7.89
C VAL A 118 -5.97 8.52 -9.36
N VAL A 119 -5.55 7.67 -10.31
CA VAL A 119 -5.66 7.95 -11.76
C VAL A 119 -6.94 7.40 -12.38
N GLY A 120 -7.70 6.56 -11.67
CA GLY A 120 -9.01 6.10 -12.11
C GLY A 120 -9.03 5.12 -13.28
N GLY A 121 -7.89 4.56 -13.63
CA GLY A 121 -7.71 3.62 -14.73
C GLY A 121 -7.40 4.29 -16.07
N GLY A 122 -6.65 3.60 -16.88
CA GLY A 122 -6.42 3.94 -18.27
C GLY A 122 -7.72 3.95 -19.06
N SER A 123 -7.82 4.80 -20.05
CA SER A 123 -8.97 4.89 -20.96
C SER A 123 -9.02 3.71 -21.93
N ALA A 124 -7.88 3.01 -22.09
CA ALA A 124 -7.72 1.86 -22.97
C ALA A 124 -6.90 0.74 -22.26
N PRO A 125 -7.09 -0.53 -22.67
CA PRO A 125 -6.37 -1.65 -22.05
C PRO A 125 -4.85 -1.60 -22.21
N ASP A 126 -4.34 -0.85 -23.17
CA ASP A 126 -2.93 -0.66 -23.49
C ASP A 126 -2.35 0.67 -23.00
N GLU A 127 -3.16 1.50 -22.33
CA GLU A 127 -2.69 2.77 -21.76
C GLU A 127 -1.80 2.52 -20.55
N VAL A 128 -0.53 2.93 -20.68
CA VAL A 128 0.46 2.82 -19.59
C VAL A 128 0.30 3.97 -18.63
N ILE A 129 0.09 3.65 -17.36
CA ILE A 129 0.00 4.60 -16.26
C ILE A 129 1.41 5.00 -15.81
N THR A 130 1.67 6.30 -15.80
CA THR A 130 2.91 6.92 -15.33
C THR A 130 2.62 7.87 -14.16
N GLU A 131 3.66 8.41 -13.53
CA GLU A 131 3.52 9.45 -12.49
C GLU A 131 2.85 10.72 -13.03
N ARG A 132 2.92 10.95 -14.35
CA ARG A 132 2.34 12.12 -15.05
C ARG A 132 0.88 11.91 -15.45
N THR A 133 0.35 10.70 -15.31
CA THR A 133 -1.06 10.43 -15.64
C THR A 133 -1.97 11.29 -14.76
N VAL A 134 -2.94 11.93 -15.42
CA VAL A 134 -3.88 12.87 -14.76
C VAL A 134 -4.70 12.14 -13.70
N LEU A 135 -4.84 12.78 -12.54
CA LEU A 135 -5.66 12.27 -11.43
C LEU A 135 -7.13 12.31 -11.81
N ARG A 136 -7.78 11.14 -11.87
CA ARG A 136 -9.21 10.97 -12.17
C ARG A 136 -9.81 9.85 -11.32
N PRO A 137 -9.79 9.96 -9.98
CA PRO A 137 -10.23 8.89 -9.10
C PRO A 137 -11.71 8.55 -9.33
N LEU A 138 -12.03 7.26 -9.36
CA LEU A 138 -13.39 6.74 -9.57
C LEU A 138 -14.14 6.48 -8.26
N THR A 139 -13.46 6.56 -7.12
CA THR A 139 -14.02 6.19 -5.81
C THR A 139 -13.63 7.22 -4.75
N PRO A 140 -14.41 7.33 -3.64
CA PRO A 140 -14.03 8.20 -2.51
C PRO A 140 -12.63 7.89 -1.97
N TYR A 141 -12.24 6.61 -1.87
CA TYR A 141 -10.89 6.21 -1.50
C TYR A 141 -9.82 6.83 -2.41
N GLY A 142 -9.95 6.64 -3.73
CA GLY A 142 -9.03 7.23 -4.69
C GLY A 142 -8.98 8.76 -4.62
N ALA A 143 -10.14 9.40 -4.44
CA ALA A 143 -10.23 10.85 -4.31
C ALA A 143 -9.52 11.37 -3.05
N THR A 144 -9.67 10.70 -1.90
CA THR A 144 -8.98 11.09 -0.67
C THR A 144 -7.46 10.91 -0.77
N LYS A 145 -6.98 9.87 -1.46
CA LYS A 145 -5.55 9.69 -1.71
C LYS A 145 -4.99 10.74 -2.68
N ALA A 146 -5.73 11.09 -3.73
CA ALA A 146 -5.37 12.19 -4.63
C ALA A 146 -5.27 13.53 -3.89
N ALA A 147 -6.23 13.83 -2.99
CA ALA A 147 -6.17 15.01 -2.14
C ALA A 147 -4.92 15.03 -1.26
N GLY A 148 -4.55 13.89 -0.65
CA GLY A 148 -3.32 13.75 0.13
C GLY A 148 -2.06 14.01 -0.70
N GLU A 149 -1.98 13.54 -1.95
CA GLU A 149 -0.86 13.84 -2.86
C GLU A 149 -0.73 15.33 -3.16
N MET A 150 -1.87 16.01 -3.40
CA MET A 150 -1.88 17.46 -3.68
C MET A 150 -1.46 18.27 -2.45
N LEU A 151 -1.93 17.90 -1.25
CA LEU A 151 -1.49 18.52 0.00
C LEU A 151 0.02 18.33 0.19
N LEU A 152 0.52 17.11 0.08
CA LEU A 152 1.95 16.82 0.20
C LEU A 152 2.79 17.63 -0.78
N GLY A 153 2.37 17.70 -2.05
CA GLY A 153 3.06 18.49 -3.08
C GLY A 153 3.11 19.99 -2.73
N SER A 154 2.03 20.55 -2.17
CA SER A 154 2.02 21.95 -1.74
C SER A 154 2.94 22.22 -0.56
N TYR A 155 2.98 21.32 0.45
CA TYR A 155 3.87 21.43 1.60
C TYR A 155 5.34 21.27 1.19
N ALA A 156 5.63 20.32 0.30
CA ALA A 156 6.98 20.15 -0.25
C ALA A 156 7.47 21.42 -0.96
N ASN A 157 6.60 22.03 -1.78
CA ASN A 157 6.96 23.24 -2.53
C ASN A 157 7.09 24.49 -1.63
N CYS A 158 6.22 24.65 -0.63
CA CYS A 158 6.18 25.87 0.19
C CYS A 158 7.16 25.83 1.37
N TYR A 159 7.43 24.64 1.92
CA TYR A 159 8.14 24.50 3.19
C TYR A 159 9.41 23.65 3.09
N GLY A 160 9.77 23.16 1.90
CA GLY A 160 11.03 22.42 1.67
C GLY A 160 11.04 21.00 2.25
N ILE A 161 9.89 20.43 2.60
CA ILE A 161 9.78 19.04 3.03
C ILE A 161 10.04 18.13 1.82
N THR A 162 10.92 17.14 1.96
CA THR A 162 11.05 16.08 0.94
C THR A 162 9.79 15.19 0.99
N GLY A 163 8.91 15.33 0.01
CA GLY A 163 7.59 14.72 0.00
C GLY A 163 7.39 13.71 -1.12
N ALA A 164 7.36 12.40 -0.83
CA ALA A 164 7.06 11.38 -1.82
C ALA A 164 5.67 10.76 -1.63
N ALA A 165 4.84 10.81 -2.68
CA ALA A 165 3.56 10.12 -2.76
C ALA A 165 3.75 8.76 -3.46
N LEU A 166 3.76 7.69 -2.68
CA LEU A 166 4.07 6.35 -3.14
C LEU A 166 2.80 5.66 -3.64
N ARG A 167 2.60 5.62 -4.95
CA ARG A 167 1.44 5.01 -5.61
C ARG A 167 1.62 3.51 -5.70
N PHE A 168 1.12 2.80 -4.69
CA PHE A 168 1.16 1.33 -4.70
C PHE A 168 0.18 0.76 -5.72
N SER A 169 0.59 -0.33 -6.36
CA SER A 169 -0.34 -1.22 -7.06
C SER A 169 -1.08 -2.12 -6.07
N ASN A 170 -1.61 -3.26 -6.51
CA ASN A 170 -2.30 -4.18 -5.61
C ASN A 170 -1.29 -4.95 -4.76
N VAL A 171 -1.09 -4.50 -3.52
CA VAL A 171 -0.10 -5.09 -2.62
C VAL A 171 -0.61 -6.42 -2.05
N TYR A 172 0.22 -7.46 -2.14
CA TYR A 172 -0.03 -8.76 -1.54
C TYR A 172 1.23 -9.33 -0.85
N GLY A 173 1.07 -10.37 -0.03
CA GLY A 173 2.18 -11.02 0.66
C GLY A 173 1.75 -11.67 1.97
N PRO A 174 2.66 -12.31 2.70
CA PRO A 174 2.37 -12.94 4.00
C PRO A 174 1.84 -11.93 5.03
N GLY A 175 0.87 -12.36 5.85
CA GLY A 175 0.22 -11.52 6.86
C GLY A 175 -1.07 -10.84 6.39
N MET A 176 -1.63 -11.25 5.24
CA MET A 176 -2.85 -10.65 4.67
C MET A 176 -4.13 -11.46 4.90
N THR A 177 -4.17 -12.33 5.91
CA THR A 177 -5.31 -13.21 6.20
C THR A 177 -6.64 -12.46 6.38
N GLU A 178 -6.60 -11.26 6.95
CA GLU A 178 -7.77 -10.39 7.17
C GLU A 178 -8.14 -9.50 5.97
N LYS A 179 -7.34 -9.53 4.88
CA LYS A 179 -7.62 -8.72 3.71
C LYS A 179 -8.66 -9.37 2.81
N ASP A 180 -9.49 -8.53 2.16
CA ASP A 180 -10.54 -8.96 1.23
C ASP A 180 -10.20 -8.61 -0.24
N SER A 181 -8.92 -8.56 -0.59
CA SER A 181 -8.46 -8.44 -1.97
C SER A 181 -8.44 -9.82 -2.66
N PHE A 182 -8.21 -9.84 -3.98
CA PHE A 182 -8.43 -11.04 -4.78
C PHE A 182 -7.49 -12.21 -4.40
N ILE A 183 -6.19 -11.94 -4.16
CA ILE A 183 -5.24 -13.01 -3.79
C ILE A 183 -5.62 -13.71 -2.47
N PRO A 184 -5.92 -13.01 -1.33
CA PRO A 184 -6.42 -13.71 -0.13
C PRO A 184 -7.72 -14.45 -0.36
N ARG A 185 -8.62 -13.96 -1.22
CA ARG A 185 -9.85 -14.72 -1.58
C ARG A 185 -9.51 -16.02 -2.29
N LEU A 186 -8.54 -16.03 -3.20
CA LEU A 186 -8.05 -17.24 -3.85
C LEU A 186 -7.45 -18.24 -2.83
N MET A 187 -6.67 -17.73 -1.88
CA MET A 187 -6.05 -18.58 -0.83
C MET A 187 -7.12 -19.18 0.11
N ARG A 188 -8.13 -18.38 0.51
CA ARG A 188 -9.25 -18.91 1.31
C ARG A 188 -10.06 -19.93 0.52
N ALA A 189 -10.39 -19.65 -0.73
CA ALA A 189 -11.11 -20.59 -1.58
C ALA A 189 -10.36 -21.93 -1.74
N ALA A 190 -9.04 -21.86 -1.90
CA ALA A 190 -8.19 -23.07 -1.95
C ALA A 190 -8.24 -23.88 -0.63
N ARG A 191 -8.17 -23.17 0.53
CA ARG A 191 -8.24 -23.80 1.85
C ARG A 191 -9.59 -24.45 2.11
N ASP A 192 -10.66 -23.74 1.77
CA ASP A 192 -12.03 -24.12 2.13
C ASP A 192 -12.69 -25.04 1.07
N GLY A 193 -12.02 -25.29 -0.06
CA GLY A 193 -12.56 -26.06 -1.19
C GLY A 193 -13.69 -25.33 -1.93
N GLU A 194 -13.73 -24.00 -1.85
CA GLU A 194 -14.76 -23.16 -2.44
C GLU A 194 -14.34 -22.58 -3.79
N GLY A 195 -15.28 -21.90 -4.47
CA GLY A 195 -15.03 -21.15 -5.70
C GLY A 195 -14.82 -19.67 -5.46
N VAL A 196 -14.39 -18.98 -6.52
CA VAL A 196 -14.23 -17.52 -6.54
C VAL A 196 -15.07 -16.90 -7.66
N GLN A 197 -15.55 -15.68 -7.45
CA GLN A 197 -16.17 -14.88 -8.48
C GLN A 197 -15.12 -14.07 -9.24
N VAL A 198 -15.15 -14.19 -10.57
CA VAL A 198 -14.31 -13.43 -11.50
C VAL A 198 -15.20 -12.44 -12.23
N ARG A 199 -14.92 -11.15 -12.06
CA ARG A 199 -15.68 -10.09 -12.73
C ARG A 199 -15.33 -10.01 -14.22
N GLY A 200 -16.35 -9.92 -15.08
CA GLY A 200 -16.19 -9.99 -16.52
C GLY A 200 -15.74 -11.38 -16.97
N ASP A 201 -14.93 -11.43 -18.01
CA ASP A 201 -14.34 -12.67 -18.55
C ASP A 201 -12.99 -13.05 -17.93
N GLY A 202 -12.52 -12.25 -16.97
CA GLY A 202 -11.22 -12.43 -16.32
C GLY A 202 -10.01 -11.98 -17.13
N SER A 203 -10.21 -11.32 -18.27
CA SER A 203 -9.12 -10.76 -19.10
C SER A 203 -8.56 -9.44 -18.58
N MET A 204 -9.22 -8.82 -17.60
CA MET A 204 -8.79 -7.54 -17.01
C MET A 204 -7.37 -7.64 -16.45
N LEU A 205 -6.52 -6.69 -16.86
CA LEU A 205 -5.13 -6.61 -16.41
C LEU A 205 -4.99 -5.95 -15.05
N ARG A 206 -4.15 -6.52 -14.20
CA ARG A 206 -3.78 -5.96 -12.88
C ARG A 206 -2.28 -6.08 -12.67
N ASP A 207 -1.67 -5.01 -12.19
CA ASP A 207 -0.35 -5.09 -11.58
C ASP A 207 -0.54 -5.50 -10.11
N VAL A 208 0.19 -6.50 -9.68
CA VAL A 208 0.22 -6.98 -8.29
C VAL A 208 1.66 -6.97 -7.80
N VAL A 209 1.91 -6.39 -6.62
CA VAL A 209 3.25 -6.20 -6.09
C VAL A 209 3.39 -6.87 -4.72
N HIS A 210 4.49 -7.59 -4.52
CA HIS A 210 4.76 -8.22 -3.22
C HIS A 210 5.07 -7.16 -2.15
N VAL A 211 4.62 -7.40 -0.91
CA VAL A 211 4.79 -6.45 0.20
C VAL A 211 6.26 -6.14 0.49
N ASP A 212 7.15 -7.11 0.34
CA ASP A 212 8.60 -6.90 0.58
C ASP A 212 9.23 -6.05 -0.54
N ASP A 213 8.72 -6.12 -1.78
CA ASP A 213 9.11 -5.20 -2.85
C ASP A 213 8.61 -3.77 -2.55
N VAL A 214 7.40 -3.62 -1.99
CA VAL A 214 6.91 -2.31 -1.54
C VAL A 214 7.82 -1.72 -0.46
N VAL A 215 8.26 -2.52 0.51
CA VAL A 215 9.23 -2.09 1.55
C VAL A 215 10.54 -1.62 0.93
N GLN A 216 11.07 -2.36 -0.05
CA GLN A 216 12.26 -1.96 -0.80
C GLN A 216 12.03 -0.63 -1.53
N GLY A 217 10.86 -0.45 -2.16
CA GLY A 217 10.48 0.77 -2.86
C GLY A 217 10.38 1.99 -1.94
N ILE A 218 9.80 1.82 -0.74
CA ILE A 218 9.75 2.87 0.30
C ILE A 218 11.18 3.28 0.70
N SER A 219 12.06 2.31 0.96
CA SER A 219 13.46 2.56 1.30
C SER A 219 14.21 3.25 0.16
N ALA A 220 13.96 2.86 -1.10
CA ALA A 220 14.56 3.47 -2.28
C ALA A 220 14.13 4.94 -2.44
N ALA A 221 12.84 5.23 -2.26
CA ALA A 221 12.28 6.58 -2.32
C ALA A 221 12.90 7.48 -1.24
N TRP A 222 13.01 6.98 0.00
CA TRP A 222 13.60 7.72 1.10
C TRP A 222 15.08 8.00 0.87
N ARG A 223 15.87 6.97 0.60
CA ARG A 223 17.34 7.11 0.37
C ARG A 223 17.66 7.96 -0.86
N GLY A 224 16.82 7.87 -1.89
CA GLY A 224 16.91 8.70 -3.09
C GLY A 224 16.40 10.12 -2.91
N GLN A 225 15.91 10.48 -1.71
CA GLN A 225 15.28 11.78 -1.44
C GLN A 225 14.27 12.18 -2.52
N HIS A 226 13.47 11.20 -2.94
CA HIS A 226 12.49 11.41 -4.00
C HIS A 226 11.43 12.43 -3.59
N ASN A 227 11.08 13.32 -4.51
CA ASN A 227 10.04 14.31 -4.30
C ASN A 227 8.96 14.18 -5.39
N GLY A 228 7.70 14.17 -4.99
CA GLY A 228 6.56 13.98 -5.88
C GLY A 228 6.03 12.54 -5.93
N PRO A 229 5.15 12.23 -6.90
CA PRO A 229 4.59 10.89 -7.04
C PRO A 229 5.65 9.87 -7.50
N LEU A 230 5.52 8.63 -7.04
CA LEU A 230 6.36 7.50 -7.42
C LEU A 230 5.51 6.22 -7.48
N ILE A 231 5.51 5.53 -8.60
CA ILE A 231 4.78 4.28 -8.76
C ILE A 231 5.62 3.11 -8.24
N LEU A 232 5.05 2.37 -7.28
CA LEU A 232 5.61 1.14 -6.74
C LEU A 232 4.70 -0.04 -7.10
N GLY A 233 5.00 -0.68 -8.21
CA GLY A 233 4.35 -1.87 -8.73
C GLY A 233 5.37 -2.93 -9.10
N SER A 234 4.89 -4.07 -9.62
CA SER A 234 5.77 -5.11 -10.19
C SER A 234 6.32 -4.71 -11.57
N GLY A 235 5.60 -3.83 -12.28
CA GLY A 235 5.86 -3.51 -13.69
C GLY A 235 5.51 -4.67 -14.62
N GLN A 236 4.76 -5.65 -14.11
CA GLN A 236 4.24 -6.79 -14.88
C GLN A 236 2.74 -6.92 -14.60
N SER A 237 1.94 -6.68 -15.62
CA SER A 237 0.50 -6.84 -15.50
C SER A 237 0.11 -8.26 -15.84
N VAL A 238 -0.78 -8.82 -15.03
CA VAL A 238 -1.32 -10.17 -15.20
C VAL A 238 -2.84 -10.09 -15.26
N THR A 239 -3.47 -11.01 -15.98
CA THR A 239 -4.92 -11.15 -16.03
C THR A 239 -5.46 -11.76 -14.73
N VAL A 240 -6.72 -11.51 -14.43
CA VAL A 240 -7.40 -12.18 -13.32
C VAL A 240 -7.40 -13.70 -13.49
N ASN A 241 -7.53 -14.19 -14.75
CA ASN A 241 -7.46 -15.62 -15.07
C ASN A 241 -6.07 -16.24 -14.78
N GLU A 242 -4.99 -15.48 -15.06
CA GLU A 242 -3.62 -15.90 -14.70
C GLU A 242 -3.45 -15.98 -13.18
N MET A 243 -4.03 -15.05 -12.41
CA MET A 243 -4.02 -15.14 -10.94
C MET A 243 -4.71 -16.41 -10.43
N VAL A 244 -5.88 -16.77 -10.99
CA VAL A 244 -6.59 -18.00 -10.63
C VAL A 244 -5.75 -19.24 -10.98
N THR A 245 -5.15 -19.25 -12.18
CA THR A 245 -4.33 -20.36 -12.64
C THR A 245 -3.08 -20.55 -11.77
N THR A 246 -2.42 -19.44 -11.43
CA THR A 246 -1.24 -19.46 -10.54
C THR A 246 -1.61 -19.92 -9.13
N ALA A 247 -2.74 -19.46 -8.59
CA ALA A 247 -3.22 -19.90 -7.28
C ALA A 247 -3.49 -21.41 -7.25
N ARG A 248 -4.13 -21.98 -8.29
CA ARG A 248 -4.30 -23.44 -8.44
C ARG A 248 -2.98 -24.18 -8.43
N LYS A 249 -1.98 -23.66 -9.16
CA LYS A 249 -0.64 -24.25 -9.22
C LYS A 249 0.04 -24.25 -7.86
N VAL A 250 0.03 -23.11 -7.17
CA VAL A 250 0.70 -22.91 -5.88
C VAL A 250 0.04 -23.73 -4.76
N THR A 251 -1.28 -23.80 -4.76
CA THR A 251 -2.03 -24.44 -3.66
C THR A 251 -2.32 -25.92 -3.91
N GLY A 252 -2.25 -26.38 -5.17
CA GLY A 252 -2.69 -27.71 -5.59
C GLY A 252 -4.22 -27.88 -5.58
N ALA A 253 -5.00 -26.84 -5.25
CA ALA A 253 -6.44 -26.89 -5.15
C ALA A 253 -7.12 -26.52 -6.50
N PRO A 254 -8.29 -27.09 -6.84
CA PRO A 254 -8.96 -26.82 -8.13
C PRO A 254 -9.49 -25.41 -8.27
N ILE A 255 -9.88 -24.72 -7.20
CA ILE A 255 -10.44 -23.37 -7.11
C ILE A 255 -11.42 -23.08 -8.28
N PRO A 256 -12.69 -23.50 -8.23
CA PRO A 256 -13.67 -23.17 -9.24
C PRO A 256 -13.80 -21.64 -9.42
N ALA A 257 -13.94 -21.18 -10.66
CA ALA A 257 -14.08 -19.76 -10.97
C ALA A 257 -15.36 -19.54 -11.77
N GLU A 258 -16.22 -18.64 -11.27
CA GLU A 258 -17.48 -18.25 -11.90
C GLU A 258 -17.40 -16.80 -12.38
N ASN A 259 -17.76 -16.57 -13.65
CA ASN A 259 -17.76 -15.22 -14.21
C ASN A 259 -19.04 -14.49 -13.77
N VAL A 260 -18.87 -13.27 -13.23
CA VAL A 260 -19.97 -12.38 -12.82
C VAL A 260 -19.87 -11.03 -13.53
N PRO A 261 -20.95 -10.26 -13.64
CA PRO A 261 -20.92 -8.94 -14.27
C PRO A 261 -19.88 -8.00 -13.64
N VAL A 262 -19.28 -7.14 -14.46
CA VAL A 262 -18.33 -6.10 -14.02
C VAL A 262 -19.05 -5.10 -13.11
N GLY A 263 -18.47 -4.81 -11.96
CA GLY A 263 -19.02 -3.86 -10.98
C GLY A 263 -18.72 -2.41 -11.32
N CYS A 264 -19.43 -1.48 -10.66
CA CYS A 264 -19.14 -0.06 -10.75
C CYS A 264 -17.75 0.26 -10.16
N GLY A 265 -16.99 1.14 -10.82
CA GLY A 265 -15.67 1.58 -10.34
C GLY A 265 -14.51 0.62 -10.65
N GLU A 266 -14.76 -0.45 -11.39
CA GLU A 266 -13.70 -1.35 -11.86
C GLU A 266 -12.87 -0.67 -12.96
N MET A 267 -11.56 -0.70 -12.79
CA MET A 267 -10.63 -0.25 -13.83
C MET A 267 -10.46 -1.36 -14.88
N PRO A 268 -10.55 -1.04 -16.18
CA PRO A 268 -10.42 -2.06 -17.25
C PRO A 268 -9.02 -2.69 -17.28
N ALA A 269 -7.99 -1.88 -17.09
CA ALA A 269 -6.61 -2.34 -17.03
C ALA A 269 -5.76 -1.50 -16.08
N VAL A 270 -4.75 -2.11 -15.50
CA VAL A 270 -3.70 -1.45 -14.72
C VAL A 270 -2.35 -1.92 -15.26
N VAL A 271 -1.78 -1.10 -16.15
CA VAL A 271 -0.43 -1.30 -16.70
C VAL A 271 0.44 -0.14 -16.22
N LEU A 272 1.49 -0.45 -15.45
CA LEU A 272 2.28 0.56 -14.75
C LEU A 272 3.68 0.69 -15.35
N ASP A 273 4.12 1.93 -15.57
CA ASP A 273 5.53 2.25 -15.78
C ASP A 273 6.20 2.49 -14.42
N ILE A 274 7.19 1.66 -14.10
CA ILE A 274 7.99 1.77 -12.85
C ILE A 274 9.42 2.26 -13.12
N SER A 275 9.67 2.88 -14.27
CA SER A 275 11.01 3.32 -14.67
C SER A 275 11.60 4.35 -13.71
N ALA A 276 10.77 5.26 -13.17
CA ALA A 276 11.21 6.23 -12.18
C ALA A 276 11.68 5.55 -10.88
N ALA A 277 10.94 4.57 -10.38
CA ALA A 277 11.36 3.80 -9.20
C ALA A 277 12.62 2.97 -9.49
N LYS A 278 12.73 2.37 -10.69
CA LYS A 278 13.94 1.65 -11.12
C LYS A 278 15.18 2.56 -11.17
N ALA A 279 15.02 3.82 -11.52
CA ALA A 279 16.12 4.79 -11.51
C ALA A 279 16.64 5.07 -10.09
N LEU A 280 15.79 4.92 -9.06
CA LEU A 280 16.17 5.02 -7.64
C LEU A 280 16.74 3.71 -7.07
N GLY A 281 16.91 2.68 -7.88
CA GLY A 281 17.41 1.37 -7.45
C GLY A 281 16.33 0.37 -7.05
N TYR A 282 15.04 0.69 -7.20
CA TYR A 282 13.95 -0.26 -6.98
C TYR A 282 14.03 -1.43 -7.96
N ARG A 283 13.99 -2.65 -7.44
CA ARG A 283 14.04 -3.89 -8.24
C ARG A 283 13.09 -4.89 -7.62
N PRO A 284 11.81 -4.95 -8.08
CA PRO A 284 10.87 -5.97 -7.60
C PRO A 284 11.45 -7.36 -7.87
N ALA A 285 11.47 -8.19 -6.83
CA ALA A 285 12.12 -9.50 -6.83
C ALA A 285 11.13 -10.65 -7.02
N PHE A 286 9.85 -10.43 -6.73
CA PHE A 286 8.83 -11.47 -6.77
C PHE A 286 8.03 -11.42 -8.08
N ASP A 287 7.97 -12.55 -8.78
CA ASP A 287 6.92 -12.81 -9.76
C ASP A 287 5.63 -13.29 -9.06
N LEU A 288 4.56 -13.47 -9.84
CA LEU A 288 3.26 -13.84 -9.29
C LEU A 288 3.30 -15.21 -8.57
N GLU A 289 4.01 -16.18 -9.12
CA GLU A 289 4.05 -17.54 -8.59
C GLU A 289 4.86 -17.61 -7.30
N THR A 290 6.08 -17.12 -7.34
CA THR A 290 6.97 -17.08 -6.16
C THR A 290 6.38 -16.25 -5.04
N GLY A 291 5.75 -15.12 -5.38
CA GLY A 291 5.07 -14.28 -4.39
C GLY A 291 3.84 -14.95 -3.79
N MET A 292 2.96 -15.59 -4.57
CA MET A 292 1.81 -16.33 -4.04
C MET A 292 2.24 -17.53 -3.17
N ALA A 293 3.35 -18.19 -3.51
CA ALA A 293 3.88 -19.27 -2.70
C ALA A 293 4.29 -18.82 -1.28
N THR A 294 4.68 -17.56 -1.10
CA THR A 294 4.95 -17.01 0.25
C THR A 294 3.68 -16.74 1.05
N VAL A 295 2.53 -16.56 0.37
CA VAL A 295 1.23 -16.28 1.01
C VAL A 295 0.53 -17.56 1.47
N TRP A 296 0.64 -18.63 0.71
CA TRP A 296 -0.10 -19.86 0.94
C TRP A 296 0.09 -20.45 2.36
N PRO A 297 1.27 -20.46 2.97
CA PRO A 297 1.45 -20.98 4.33
C PRO A 297 0.56 -20.35 5.40
N ASP A 298 0.16 -19.07 5.24
CA ASP A 298 -0.73 -18.39 6.17
C ASP A 298 -2.19 -18.90 6.10
N PHE A 299 -2.54 -19.58 5.03
CA PHE A 299 -3.88 -20.10 4.76
C PHE A 299 -3.95 -21.61 4.72
N ALA A 300 -2.84 -22.29 4.47
CA ALA A 300 -2.79 -23.74 4.35
C ALA A 300 -3.34 -24.43 5.60
N PRO A 301 -4.08 -25.55 5.46
CA PRO A 301 -4.45 -26.37 6.61
C PRO A 301 -3.22 -26.84 7.40
N GLU A 302 -3.35 -26.99 8.72
CA GLU A 302 -2.26 -27.52 9.56
C GLU A 302 -1.81 -28.89 9.02
N GLY A 303 -0.52 -29.01 8.68
CA GLY A 303 0.09 -30.23 8.15
C GLY A 303 0.14 -30.35 6.63
N ALA A 304 -0.35 -29.38 5.87
CA ALA A 304 -0.11 -29.32 4.44
C ALA A 304 1.35 -28.91 4.19
N THR A 305 2.17 -29.85 3.71
CA THR A 305 3.53 -29.54 3.23
C THR A 305 3.44 -28.84 1.88
N PRO A 306 4.24 -27.80 1.61
CA PRO A 306 4.26 -27.09 0.32
C PRO A 306 4.75 -27.96 -0.82
#